data_75b53ebc95e86289dd83423fd4d86c5b
#
_entry.id   75b53ebc95e86289dd83423fd4d86c5b
#
_cell.length_a   1.000
_cell.length_b   1.000
_cell.length_c   1.000
_cell.angle_alpha   90.00
_cell.angle_beta   90.00
_cell.angle_gamma   90.00
#
_symmetry.space_group_name_H-M   'P 1'
#
loop_
_entity.id
_entity.type
_entity.pdbx_description
1 polymer ?
#
loop_
_entity_poly.entity_id
_entity_poly.type
_entity_poly.pdbx_seq_one_letter_code
_entity_poly.pdbx_strand_id
1 'polypeptide(L)'
;MNVHRPIAFAALLALASPSIADSAIAQTAIAAAVAKPLSLPDIAIGSEKATVTITEYSSMTCPHCAAFGQNVFPMLRSKYIDTGKVRFVFREFPLDIKAAAASILARCIGNGDSEKYLSAVETMFKLQDRLMAQTKDTLMYVGKQHGMSEHDVETCEKDQAQFDKLTADQQYAVQELKVTSTPTFFLNGVRVQGSMPFEELEERIKPLLRK
;
A
#
# COMPACT_ATOMS: atom_id res chain seq x y z
N MET A 1 -51.99 43.22 36.45
CA MET A 1 -50.54 43.07 36.13
C MET A 1 -50.26 41.56 35.95
N ASN A 2 -50.30 41.09 34.70
CA ASN A 2 -50.02 39.65 34.38
C ASN A 2 -48.56 39.51 33.94
N VAL A 3 -47.76 38.83 34.71
CA VAL A 3 -46.36 38.52 34.43
C VAL A 3 -46.28 37.19 33.69
N HIS A 4 -46.05 37.20 32.37
CA HIS A 4 -45.78 36.01 31.59
C HIS A 4 -44.29 35.63 31.73
N ARG A 5 -44.02 34.45 32.35
CA ARG A 5 -42.67 33.84 32.39
C ARG A 5 -42.48 33.03 31.10
N PRO A 6 -41.41 33.23 30.36
CA PRO A 6 -41.07 32.36 29.23
C PRO A 6 -40.50 31.06 29.76
N ILE A 7 -41.04 29.91 29.27
CA ILE A 7 -40.50 28.55 29.50
C ILE A 7 -39.41 28.36 28.44
N ALA A 8 -38.14 28.30 28.89
CA ALA A 8 -37.00 27.94 28.04
C ALA A 8 -36.98 26.43 27.84
N PHE A 9 -37.24 25.98 26.62
CA PHE A 9 -37.01 24.57 26.22
C PHE A 9 -35.50 24.40 25.97
N ALA A 10 -34.83 23.72 26.89
CA ALA A 10 -33.46 23.23 26.66
C ALA A 10 -33.53 21.96 25.80
N ALA A 11 -33.17 22.07 24.51
CA ALA A 11 -33.00 20.90 23.67
C ALA A 11 -31.69 20.20 24.04
N LEU A 12 -31.80 19.03 24.70
CA LEU A 12 -30.67 18.11 24.89
C LEU A 12 -30.32 17.51 23.51
N LEU A 13 -29.22 17.93 22.90
CA LEU A 13 -28.59 17.20 21.80
C LEU A 13 -27.93 15.94 22.42
N ALA A 14 -28.55 14.78 22.25
CA ALA A 14 -27.93 13.50 22.51
C ALA A 14 -26.86 13.22 21.46
N LEU A 15 -25.60 13.36 21.82
CA LEU A 15 -24.45 12.90 21.02
C LEU A 15 -24.47 11.36 21.03
N ALA A 16 -24.99 10.74 19.98
CA ALA A 16 -24.94 9.29 19.80
C ALA A 16 -23.48 8.87 19.53
N SER A 17 -22.83 8.25 20.49
CA SER A 17 -21.54 7.59 20.28
C SER A 17 -21.77 6.33 19.43
N PRO A 18 -20.88 6.05 18.42
CA PRO A 18 -21.00 4.84 17.61
C PRO A 18 -20.91 3.60 18.52
N SER A 19 -21.78 2.62 18.27
CA SER A 19 -21.77 1.36 19.01
C SER A 19 -20.59 0.48 18.62
N ILE A 20 -20.16 -0.45 19.50
CA ILE A 20 -19.10 -1.43 19.21
C ILE A 20 -19.47 -2.27 17.97
N ALA A 21 -20.76 -2.54 17.78
CA ALA A 21 -21.29 -3.26 16.62
C ALA A 21 -21.05 -2.51 15.30
N ASP A 22 -21.25 -1.18 15.26
CA ASP A 22 -21.03 -0.37 14.08
C ASP A 22 -19.54 -0.35 13.68
N SER A 23 -18.64 -0.31 14.68
CA SER A 23 -17.19 -0.37 14.45
C SER A 23 -16.76 -1.72 13.88
N ALA A 24 -17.32 -2.82 14.34
CA ALA A 24 -17.01 -4.16 13.84
C ALA A 24 -17.50 -4.37 12.40
N ILE A 25 -18.68 -3.87 12.05
CA ILE A 25 -19.24 -3.92 10.69
C ILE A 25 -18.38 -3.10 9.74
N ALA A 26 -17.99 -1.88 10.13
CA ALA A 26 -17.11 -1.03 9.32
C ALA A 26 -15.75 -1.68 9.08
N GLN A 27 -15.16 -2.34 10.08
CA GLN A 27 -13.90 -3.05 9.96
C GLN A 27 -13.99 -4.24 9.01
N THR A 28 -15.08 -5.01 9.07
CA THR A 28 -15.31 -6.14 8.15
C THR A 28 -15.48 -5.67 6.71
N ALA A 29 -16.19 -4.55 6.49
CA ALA A 29 -16.35 -3.95 5.17
C ALA A 29 -15.00 -3.48 4.57
N ILE A 30 -14.14 -2.85 5.37
CA ILE A 30 -12.79 -2.44 4.93
C ILE A 30 -11.94 -3.67 4.59
N ALA A 31 -11.96 -4.72 5.42
CA ALA A 31 -11.22 -5.94 5.15
C ALA A 31 -11.65 -6.60 3.83
N ALA A 32 -12.96 -6.66 3.57
CA ALA A 32 -13.50 -7.16 2.30
C ALA A 32 -13.10 -6.29 1.11
N ALA A 33 -13.10 -4.97 1.27
CA ALA A 33 -12.68 -4.03 0.21
C ALA A 33 -11.17 -4.16 -0.09
N VAL A 34 -10.32 -4.33 0.93
CA VAL A 34 -8.88 -4.59 0.73
C VAL A 34 -8.65 -5.94 0.03
N ALA A 35 -9.46 -6.96 0.33
CA ALA A 35 -9.33 -8.28 -0.27
C ALA A 35 -9.85 -8.36 -1.72
N LYS A 36 -10.55 -7.32 -2.21
CA LYS A 36 -11.07 -7.28 -3.58
C LYS A 36 -9.94 -7.30 -4.60
N PRO A 37 -10.01 -8.18 -5.63
CA PRO A 37 -9.09 -8.13 -6.76
C PRO A 37 -9.11 -6.77 -7.44
N LEU A 38 -7.94 -6.27 -7.80
CA LEU A 38 -7.76 -5.02 -8.54
C LEU A 38 -7.65 -5.28 -10.05
N SER A 39 -7.53 -4.20 -10.84
CA SER A 39 -7.34 -4.27 -12.30
C SER A 39 -5.98 -4.86 -12.67
N LEU A 40 -4.96 -4.59 -11.85
CA LEU A 40 -3.65 -5.23 -11.93
C LEU A 40 -3.57 -6.38 -10.91
N PRO A 41 -2.92 -7.51 -11.27
CA PRO A 41 -2.66 -8.58 -10.31
C PRO A 41 -1.89 -8.10 -9.09
N ASP A 42 -2.24 -8.61 -7.91
CA ASP A 42 -1.49 -8.33 -6.68
C ASP A 42 -0.05 -8.85 -6.79
N ILE A 43 0.89 -8.05 -6.31
CA ILE A 43 2.27 -8.47 -6.10
C ILE A 43 2.35 -9.01 -4.67
N ALA A 44 2.38 -10.33 -4.54
CA ALA A 44 2.30 -10.97 -3.24
C ALA A 44 3.41 -12.00 -3.03
N ILE A 45 3.95 -12.04 -1.82
CA ILE A 45 4.92 -13.03 -1.35
C ILE A 45 4.50 -13.60 0.00
N GLY A 46 5.07 -14.75 0.36
CA GLY A 46 4.68 -15.50 1.56
C GLY A 46 3.53 -16.47 1.30
N SER A 47 3.16 -17.21 2.32
CA SER A 47 2.16 -18.28 2.21
C SER A 47 0.75 -17.74 2.01
N GLU A 48 0.00 -18.31 1.07
CA GLU A 48 -1.44 -18.04 0.92
C GLU A 48 -2.26 -18.49 2.14
N LYS A 49 -1.71 -19.40 2.93
CA LYS A 49 -2.31 -19.91 4.16
C LYS A 49 -1.88 -19.11 5.41
N ALA A 50 -1.12 -18.02 5.24
CA ALA A 50 -0.70 -17.19 6.36
C ALA A 50 -1.91 -16.61 7.09
N THR A 51 -1.87 -16.62 8.43
CA THR A 51 -2.95 -16.08 9.28
C THR A 51 -3.00 -14.54 9.27
N VAL A 52 -1.89 -13.91 8.87
CA VAL A 52 -1.77 -12.45 8.78
C VAL A 52 -1.46 -12.06 7.34
N THR A 53 -2.30 -11.19 6.78
CA THR A 53 -2.03 -10.52 5.52
C THR A 53 -1.71 -9.06 5.79
N ILE A 54 -0.58 -8.59 5.26
CA ILE A 54 -0.18 -7.17 5.27
C ILE A 54 -0.23 -6.67 3.83
N THR A 55 -1.13 -5.73 3.55
CA THR A 55 -1.17 -5.04 2.26
C THR A 55 -0.56 -3.65 2.44
N GLU A 56 0.48 -3.32 1.67
CA GLU A 56 1.10 -2.00 1.62
C GLU A 56 0.67 -1.28 0.35
N TYR A 57 0.14 -0.07 0.49
CA TYR A 57 0.00 0.90 -0.59
C TYR A 57 1.22 1.82 -0.59
N SER A 58 2.01 1.74 -1.65
CA SER A 58 3.36 2.28 -1.71
C SER A 58 3.61 3.11 -2.98
N SER A 59 4.51 4.06 -2.92
CA SER A 59 4.95 4.87 -4.07
C SER A 59 6.46 4.85 -4.21
N MET A 60 6.95 4.71 -5.44
CA MET A 60 8.38 4.69 -5.75
C MET A 60 9.08 6.03 -5.46
N THR A 61 8.32 7.12 -5.37
CA THR A 61 8.85 8.46 -5.06
C THR A 61 8.65 8.88 -3.61
N CYS A 62 8.05 8.02 -2.77
CA CYS A 62 7.83 8.31 -1.36
C CYS A 62 9.05 7.95 -0.50
N PRO A 63 9.70 8.92 0.19
CA PRO A 63 10.86 8.62 1.04
C PRO A 63 10.55 7.66 2.20
N HIS A 64 9.35 7.74 2.77
CA HIS A 64 8.92 6.84 3.85
C HIS A 64 8.71 5.40 3.36
N CYS A 65 8.27 5.21 2.10
CA CYS A 65 8.19 3.88 1.48
C CYS A 65 9.59 3.30 1.26
N ALA A 66 10.54 4.11 0.76
CA ALA A 66 11.92 3.68 0.61
C ALA A 66 12.55 3.32 1.97
N ALA A 67 12.31 4.13 3.01
CA ALA A 67 12.80 3.84 4.36
C ALA A 67 12.21 2.53 4.93
N PHE A 68 10.93 2.27 4.73
CA PHE A 68 10.31 1.00 5.10
C PHE A 68 10.93 -0.16 4.32
N GLY A 69 11.02 -0.06 3.01
CA GLY A 69 11.59 -1.10 2.13
C GLY A 69 13.04 -1.46 2.47
N GLN A 70 13.84 -0.47 2.87
CA GLN A 70 15.26 -0.67 3.18
C GLN A 70 15.51 -1.12 4.62
N ASN A 71 14.75 -0.64 5.60
CA ASN A 71 15.08 -0.81 7.02
C ASN A 71 14.14 -1.77 7.77
N VAL A 72 12.88 -1.91 7.33
CA VAL A 72 11.85 -2.68 8.04
C VAL A 72 11.49 -3.97 7.28
N PHE A 73 11.28 -3.85 5.98
CA PHE A 73 10.85 -4.97 5.15
C PHE A 73 11.80 -6.20 5.19
N PRO A 74 13.14 -6.07 5.19
CA PRO A 74 14.03 -7.23 5.29
C PRO A 74 13.83 -8.03 6.60
N MET A 75 13.57 -7.36 7.71
CA MET A 75 13.29 -8.01 9.00
C MET A 75 11.90 -8.67 9.00
N LEU A 76 10.89 -7.98 8.45
CA LEU A 76 9.56 -8.54 8.25
C LEU A 76 9.61 -9.80 7.39
N ARG A 77 10.36 -9.75 6.29
CA ARG A 77 10.53 -10.86 5.36
C ARG A 77 11.14 -12.08 6.06
N SER A 78 12.32 -11.94 6.64
CA SER A 78 13.06 -13.05 7.23
C SER A 78 12.35 -13.68 8.44
N LYS A 79 11.66 -12.86 9.25
CA LYS A 79 11.06 -13.32 10.50
C LYS A 79 9.64 -13.86 10.34
N TYR A 80 8.89 -13.33 9.37
CA TYR A 80 7.44 -13.59 9.26
C TYR A 80 7.00 -14.08 7.89
N ILE A 81 7.53 -13.50 6.79
CA ILE A 81 7.08 -13.87 5.44
C ILE A 81 7.69 -15.21 5.02
N ASP A 82 9.01 -15.34 5.09
CA ASP A 82 9.73 -16.57 4.71
C ASP A 82 9.40 -17.73 5.64
N THR A 83 8.91 -17.46 6.86
CA THR A 83 8.43 -18.48 7.80
C THR A 83 6.95 -18.85 7.62
N GLY A 84 6.27 -18.27 6.62
CA GLY A 84 4.89 -18.57 6.28
C GLY A 84 3.83 -17.99 7.23
N LYS A 85 4.23 -17.12 8.16
CA LYS A 85 3.34 -16.52 9.17
C LYS A 85 2.59 -15.31 8.63
N VAL A 86 3.21 -14.59 7.69
CA VAL A 86 2.68 -13.39 7.05
C VAL A 86 2.67 -13.58 5.54
N ARG A 87 1.56 -13.19 4.89
CA ARG A 87 1.46 -12.89 3.47
C ARG A 87 1.62 -11.39 3.31
N PHE A 88 2.57 -10.96 2.49
CA PHE A 88 2.76 -9.55 2.17
C PHE A 88 2.28 -9.28 0.75
N VAL A 89 1.46 -8.23 0.59
CA VAL A 89 0.92 -7.77 -0.68
C VAL A 89 1.36 -6.33 -0.90
N PHE A 90 2.09 -6.11 -1.98
CA PHE A 90 2.49 -4.77 -2.41
C PHE A 90 1.50 -4.26 -3.46
N ARG A 91 0.95 -3.07 -3.24
CA ARG A 91 0.05 -2.36 -4.17
C ARG A 91 0.60 -0.99 -4.48
N GLU A 92 0.67 -0.67 -5.74
CA GLU A 92 1.13 0.63 -6.18
C GLU A 92 0.12 1.74 -5.83
N PHE A 93 0.66 2.84 -5.34
CA PHE A 93 -0.08 4.09 -5.13
C PHE A 93 0.81 5.25 -5.59
N PRO A 94 0.98 5.45 -6.92
CA PRO A 94 1.91 6.45 -7.45
C PRO A 94 1.48 7.86 -7.05
N LEU A 95 2.38 8.61 -6.41
CA LEU A 95 2.13 10.00 -6.01
C LEU A 95 2.32 10.99 -7.15
N ASP A 96 3.02 10.56 -8.20
CA ASP A 96 3.35 11.36 -9.37
C ASP A 96 3.63 10.48 -10.60
N ILE A 97 3.86 11.10 -11.75
CA ILE A 97 4.13 10.40 -13.01
C ILE A 97 5.44 9.60 -12.98
N LYS A 98 6.44 10.03 -12.21
CA LYS A 98 7.71 9.31 -12.09
C LYS A 98 7.50 7.99 -11.33
N ALA A 99 6.70 8.04 -10.26
CA ALA A 99 6.29 6.85 -9.52
C ALA A 99 5.47 5.89 -10.39
N ALA A 100 4.57 6.41 -11.23
CA ALA A 100 3.79 5.59 -12.15
C ALA A 100 4.70 4.89 -13.18
N ALA A 101 5.62 5.61 -13.81
CA ALA A 101 6.58 5.04 -14.76
C ALA A 101 7.46 3.96 -14.09
N ALA A 102 7.94 4.23 -12.87
CA ALA A 102 8.71 3.26 -12.09
C ALA A 102 7.90 2.00 -11.75
N SER A 103 6.62 2.15 -11.40
CA SER A 103 5.73 1.01 -11.12
C SER A 103 5.49 0.16 -12.37
N ILE A 104 5.28 0.80 -13.53
CA ILE A 104 5.10 0.11 -14.80
C ILE A 104 6.37 -0.67 -15.17
N LEU A 105 7.55 -0.05 -15.06
CA LEU A 105 8.80 -0.76 -15.31
C LEU A 105 9.01 -1.94 -14.36
N ALA A 106 8.71 -1.79 -13.07
CA ALA A 106 8.80 -2.90 -12.11
C ALA A 106 7.87 -4.07 -12.51
N ARG A 107 6.67 -3.78 -13.02
CA ARG A 107 5.76 -4.81 -13.53
C ARG A 107 6.28 -5.52 -14.77
N CYS A 108 6.91 -4.81 -15.69
CA CYS A 108 7.56 -5.43 -16.85
C CYS A 108 8.71 -6.33 -16.43
N ILE A 109 9.56 -5.88 -15.52
CA ILE A 109 10.66 -6.68 -14.95
C ILE A 109 10.10 -7.93 -14.25
N GLY A 110 9.06 -7.76 -13.46
CA GLY A 110 8.40 -8.85 -12.76
C GLY A 110 7.79 -9.88 -13.71
N ASN A 111 7.12 -9.43 -14.76
CA ASN A 111 6.44 -10.30 -15.72
C ASN A 111 5.64 -11.44 -15.06
N GLY A 112 4.86 -11.11 -14.03
CA GLY A 112 4.08 -12.06 -13.23
C GLY A 112 4.84 -12.70 -12.04
N ASP A 113 6.14 -12.48 -11.91
CA ASP A 113 6.96 -12.94 -10.79
C ASP A 113 7.08 -11.82 -9.74
N SER A 114 6.46 -12.03 -8.57
CA SER A 114 6.47 -11.06 -7.47
C SER A 114 7.87 -10.81 -6.90
N GLU A 115 8.75 -11.81 -6.90
CA GLU A 115 10.11 -11.65 -6.38
C GLU A 115 10.96 -10.77 -7.30
N LYS A 116 10.86 -10.95 -8.61
CA LYS A 116 11.53 -10.06 -9.59
C LYS A 116 10.98 -8.64 -9.51
N TYR A 117 9.66 -8.50 -9.34
CA TYR A 117 9.03 -7.20 -9.13
C TYR A 117 9.61 -6.50 -7.90
N LEU A 118 9.60 -7.16 -6.73
CA LEU A 118 10.10 -6.59 -5.48
C LEU A 118 11.60 -6.29 -5.53
N SER A 119 12.40 -7.10 -6.26
CA SER A 119 13.81 -6.81 -6.51
C SER A 119 14.01 -5.51 -7.29
N ALA A 120 13.15 -5.23 -8.29
CA ALA A 120 13.17 -3.96 -9.01
C ALA A 120 12.77 -2.79 -8.11
N VAL A 121 11.72 -2.96 -7.29
CA VAL A 121 11.29 -1.97 -6.28
C VAL A 121 12.42 -1.63 -5.31
N GLU A 122 13.09 -2.65 -4.76
CA GLU A 122 14.23 -2.46 -3.87
C GLU A 122 15.36 -1.65 -4.52
N THR A 123 15.66 -1.96 -5.79
CA THR A 123 16.66 -1.22 -6.56
C THR A 123 16.25 0.23 -6.76
N MET A 124 14.98 0.49 -7.08
CA MET A 124 14.45 1.85 -7.26
C MET A 124 14.45 2.64 -5.95
N PHE A 125 14.10 2.00 -4.82
CA PHE A 125 14.17 2.65 -3.51
C PHE A 125 15.61 3.01 -3.10
N LYS A 126 16.59 2.17 -3.41
CA LYS A 126 18.02 2.50 -3.20
C LYS A 126 18.49 3.66 -4.08
N LEU A 127 17.89 3.83 -5.24
CA LEU A 127 18.21 4.87 -6.21
C LEU A 127 17.21 6.03 -6.20
N GLN A 128 16.39 6.19 -5.14
CA GLN A 128 15.26 7.11 -5.14
C GLN A 128 15.65 8.55 -5.48
N ASP A 129 16.74 9.09 -4.91
CA ASP A 129 17.21 10.44 -5.21
C ASP A 129 17.55 10.58 -6.70
N ARG A 130 18.21 9.57 -7.28
CA ARG A 130 18.52 9.54 -8.70
C ARG A 130 17.24 9.38 -9.54
N LEU A 131 16.29 8.56 -9.12
CA LEU A 131 14.98 8.42 -9.76
C LEU A 131 14.25 9.76 -9.83
N MET A 132 14.28 10.52 -8.74
CA MET A 132 13.66 11.85 -8.68
C MET A 132 14.36 12.87 -9.58
N ALA A 133 15.68 12.87 -9.64
CA ALA A 133 16.48 13.85 -10.39
C ALA A 133 16.61 13.51 -11.88
N GLN A 134 16.74 12.22 -12.23
CA GLN A 134 17.07 11.71 -13.56
C GLN A 134 16.21 10.47 -13.87
N THR A 135 14.89 10.66 -13.94
CA THR A 135 13.91 9.55 -14.00
C THR A 135 14.19 8.60 -15.16
N LYS A 136 14.25 9.12 -16.40
CA LYS A 136 14.46 8.29 -17.61
C LYS A 136 15.75 7.47 -17.52
N ASP A 137 16.85 8.11 -17.18
CA ASP A 137 18.17 7.44 -17.12
C ASP A 137 18.22 6.40 -16.00
N THR A 138 17.50 6.66 -14.91
CA THR A 138 17.43 5.72 -13.79
C THR A 138 16.57 4.51 -14.14
N LEU A 139 15.42 4.71 -14.78
CA LEU A 139 14.57 3.60 -15.24
C LEU A 139 15.29 2.75 -16.27
N MET A 140 15.98 3.37 -17.23
CA MET A 140 16.83 2.67 -18.20
C MET A 140 17.93 1.86 -17.51
N TYR A 141 18.60 2.43 -16.51
CA TYR A 141 19.62 1.74 -15.74
C TYR A 141 19.03 0.53 -14.99
N VAL A 142 17.90 0.70 -14.30
CA VAL A 142 17.24 -0.38 -13.55
C VAL A 142 16.77 -1.49 -14.50
N GLY A 143 16.14 -1.16 -15.62
CA GLY A 143 15.76 -2.15 -16.63
C GLY A 143 16.93 -3.00 -17.12
N LYS A 144 18.06 -2.36 -17.46
CA LYS A 144 19.29 -3.05 -17.87
C LYS A 144 19.87 -3.95 -16.76
N GLN A 145 19.85 -3.53 -15.49
CA GLN A 145 20.29 -4.36 -14.37
C GLN A 145 19.42 -5.63 -14.21
N HIS A 146 18.16 -5.57 -14.64
CA HIS A 146 17.23 -6.70 -14.63
C HIS A 146 17.14 -7.43 -16.00
N GLY A 147 18.11 -7.20 -16.89
CA GLY A 147 18.25 -7.94 -18.14
C GLY A 147 17.38 -7.45 -19.30
N MET A 148 16.72 -6.29 -19.18
CA MET A 148 15.95 -5.70 -20.28
C MET A 148 16.85 -4.97 -21.26
N SER A 149 16.51 -5.05 -22.55
CA SER A 149 17.10 -4.17 -23.57
C SER A 149 16.55 -2.74 -23.44
N GLU A 150 17.20 -1.78 -24.06
CA GLU A 150 16.71 -0.40 -24.13
C GLU A 150 15.32 -0.32 -24.79
N HIS A 151 15.15 -1.07 -25.88
CA HIS A 151 13.88 -1.18 -26.58
C HIS A 151 12.75 -1.74 -25.69
N ASP A 152 13.05 -2.76 -24.86
CA ASP A 152 12.06 -3.34 -23.95
C ASP A 152 11.63 -2.34 -22.88
N VAL A 153 12.59 -1.58 -22.31
CA VAL A 153 12.28 -0.52 -21.34
C VAL A 153 11.39 0.55 -21.97
N GLU A 154 11.75 1.05 -23.16
CA GLU A 154 10.96 2.06 -23.86
C GLU A 154 9.55 1.55 -24.25
N THR A 155 9.44 0.28 -24.61
CA THR A 155 8.15 -0.34 -24.94
C THR A 155 7.28 -0.44 -23.70
N CYS A 156 7.88 -0.85 -22.59
CA CYS A 156 7.20 -0.94 -21.30
C CYS A 156 6.68 0.43 -20.84
N GLU A 157 7.50 1.47 -20.88
CA GLU A 157 7.11 2.82 -20.47
C GLU A 157 5.96 3.42 -21.30
N LYS A 158 5.71 2.88 -22.50
CA LYS A 158 4.62 3.28 -23.39
C LYS A 158 3.33 2.47 -23.21
N ASP A 159 3.28 1.52 -22.27
CA ASP A 159 2.10 0.67 -22.02
C ASP A 159 0.98 1.47 -21.37
N GLN A 160 0.18 2.12 -22.22
CA GLN A 160 -0.97 2.92 -21.79
C GLN A 160 -2.02 2.05 -21.06
N ALA A 161 -2.22 0.80 -21.50
CA ALA A 161 -3.21 -0.07 -20.89
C ALA A 161 -2.81 -0.43 -19.44
N GLN A 162 -1.54 -0.61 -19.18
CA GLN A 162 -1.02 -0.84 -17.82
C GLN A 162 -1.13 0.42 -16.97
N PHE A 163 -0.84 1.59 -17.52
CA PHE A 163 -1.01 2.89 -16.86
C PHE A 163 -2.47 3.16 -16.48
N ASP A 164 -3.43 2.87 -17.38
CA ASP A 164 -4.85 3.06 -17.14
C ASP A 164 -5.34 2.16 -15.98
N LYS A 165 -4.89 0.89 -15.93
CA LYS A 165 -5.19 -0.03 -14.83
C LYS A 165 -4.59 0.45 -13.50
N LEU A 166 -3.33 0.89 -13.52
CA LEU A 166 -2.64 1.45 -12.35
C LEU A 166 -3.40 2.65 -11.78
N THR A 167 -3.87 3.54 -12.66
CA THR A 167 -4.67 4.72 -12.28
C THR A 167 -6.03 4.32 -11.70
N ALA A 168 -6.70 3.35 -12.31
CA ALA A 168 -7.97 2.83 -11.80
C ALA A 168 -7.83 2.22 -10.40
N ASP A 169 -6.76 1.45 -10.17
CA ASP A 169 -6.47 0.82 -8.87
C ASP A 169 -6.12 1.86 -7.80
N GLN A 170 -5.38 2.91 -8.16
CA GLN A 170 -5.14 4.05 -7.26
C GLN A 170 -6.44 4.77 -6.91
N GLN A 171 -7.31 5.04 -7.89
CA GLN A 171 -8.60 5.66 -7.64
C GLN A 171 -9.48 4.82 -6.71
N TYR A 172 -9.50 3.50 -6.91
CA TYR A 172 -10.17 2.58 -6.00
C TYR A 172 -9.64 2.72 -4.56
N ALA A 173 -8.32 2.73 -4.38
CA ALA A 173 -7.71 2.89 -3.06
C ALA A 173 -8.10 4.22 -2.40
N VAL A 174 -8.17 5.32 -3.16
CA VAL A 174 -8.63 6.63 -2.66
C VAL A 174 -10.10 6.61 -2.29
N GLN A 175 -10.95 6.10 -3.17
CA GLN A 175 -12.40 6.22 -3.04
C GLN A 175 -12.97 5.23 -2.02
N GLU A 176 -12.53 3.97 -2.06
CA GLU A 176 -13.11 2.90 -1.25
C GLU A 176 -12.33 2.67 0.06
N LEU A 177 -11.00 2.72 -0.01
CA LEU A 177 -10.14 2.43 1.14
C LEU A 177 -9.68 3.69 1.87
N LYS A 178 -9.97 4.87 1.32
CA LYS A 178 -9.57 6.17 1.88
C LYS A 178 -8.06 6.28 2.11
N VAL A 179 -7.27 5.69 1.20
CA VAL A 179 -5.82 5.87 1.18
C VAL A 179 -5.52 7.27 0.69
N THR A 180 -4.83 8.07 1.49
CA THR A 180 -4.52 9.48 1.22
C THR A 180 -3.02 9.79 1.31
N SER A 181 -2.23 8.82 1.75
CA SER A 181 -0.77 8.96 1.92
C SER A 181 -0.08 7.61 1.80
N THR A 182 1.23 7.64 1.56
CA THR A 182 2.08 6.45 1.50
C THR A 182 3.23 6.52 2.52
N PRO A 183 3.66 5.38 3.07
CA PRO A 183 2.99 4.10 2.98
C PRO A 183 1.68 4.09 3.79
N THR A 184 0.68 3.35 3.31
CA THR A 184 -0.50 2.98 4.09
C THR A 184 -0.59 1.46 4.11
N PHE A 185 -0.70 0.90 5.31
CA PHE A 185 -0.79 -0.55 5.52
C PHE A 185 -2.19 -0.97 5.91
N PHE A 186 -2.55 -2.20 5.55
CA PHE A 186 -3.72 -2.90 6.08
C PHE A 186 -3.27 -4.26 6.63
N LEU A 187 -3.39 -4.43 7.95
CA LEU A 187 -3.08 -5.68 8.65
C LEU A 187 -4.42 -6.41 8.87
N ASN A 188 -4.67 -7.48 8.13
CA ASN A 188 -5.97 -8.16 8.10
C ASN A 188 -7.15 -7.16 7.96
N GLY A 189 -6.96 -6.14 7.10
CA GLY A 189 -7.96 -5.09 6.85
C GLY A 189 -7.96 -3.94 7.86
N VAL A 190 -7.21 -4.00 8.95
CA VAL A 190 -7.03 -2.86 9.87
C VAL A 190 -6.00 -1.89 9.31
N ARG A 191 -6.44 -0.65 9.04
CA ARG A 191 -5.57 0.37 8.44
C ARG A 191 -4.57 0.95 9.44
N VAL A 192 -3.33 1.05 9.01
CA VAL A 192 -2.23 1.74 9.71
C VAL A 192 -1.52 2.66 8.72
N GLN A 193 -1.42 3.95 9.02
CA GLN A 193 -0.81 4.95 8.15
C GLN A 193 0.61 5.28 8.59
N GLY A 194 1.46 5.56 7.60
CA GLY A 194 2.83 6.02 7.80
C GLY A 194 3.83 4.90 8.04
N SER A 195 5.10 5.26 7.96
CA SER A 195 6.20 4.34 8.27
C SER A 195 6.28 4.14 9.77
N MET A 196 6.62 2.91 10.19
CA MET A 196 6.81 2.54 11.58
C MET A 196 8.10 1.71 11.72
N PRO A 197 8.77 1.73 12.87
CA PRO A 197 9.87 0.83 13.18
C PRO A 197 9.40 -0.64 13.17
N PHE A 198 10.36 -1.56 12.97
CA PHE A 198 10.03 -2.99 12.94
C PHE A 198 9.38 -3.47 14.24
N GLU A 199 9.83 -2.98 15.38
CA GLU A 199 9.31 -3.33 16.71
C GLU A 199 7.82 -2.97 16.85
N GLU A 200 7.42 -1.80 16.39
CA GLU A 200 6.02 -1.37 16.40
C GLU A 200 5.16 -2.23 15.47
N LEU A 201 5.66 -2.53 14.27
CA LEU A 201 4.98 -3.43 13.34
C LEU A 201 4.84 -4.84 13.95
N GLU A 202 5.88 -5.33 14.60
CA GLU A 202 5.90 -6.63 15.27
C GLU A 202 4.86 -6.71 16.40
N GLU A 203 4.72 -5.68 17.21
CA GLU A 203 3.71 -5.60 18.27
C GLU A 203 2.28 -5.73 17.71
N ARG A 204 2.05 -5.20 16.51
CA ARG A 204 0.75 -5.30 15.81
C ARG A 204 0.52 -6.67 15.19
N ILE A 205 1.58 -7.34 14.71
CA ILE A 205 1.52 -8.68 14.09
C ILE A 205 1.29 -9.77 15.16
N LYS A 206 2.02 -9.75 16.28
CA LYS A 206 2.01 -10.81 17.30
C LYS A 206 0.62 -11.22 17.79
N PRO A 207 -0.31 -10.30 18.12
CA PRO A 207 -1.66 -10.68 18.54
C PRO A 207 -2.46 -11.39 17.43
N LEU A 208 -2.21 -11.08 16.16
CA LEU A 208 -2.91 -11.66 15.02
C LEU A 208 -2.46 -13.09 14.71
N LEU A 209 -1.24 -13.45 15.11
CA LEU A 209 -0.70 -14.81 14.92
C LEU A 209 -1.26 -15.83 15.89
N ARG A 210 -1.93 -15.41 16.98
CA ARG A 210 -2.47 -16.27 18.03
C ARG A 210 -3.91 -16.69 17.81
N LYS A 211 -4.50 -16.24 16.72
CA LYS A 211 -5.86 -16.59 16.31
C LYS A 211 -5.82 -17.71 15.30
#